data_b73137a6d229beef5b2f24defea02ea0
#
_entry.id   b73137a6d229beef5b2f24defea02ea0
#
_cell.length_a   1.000
_cell.length_b   1.000
_cell.length_c   1.000
_cell.angle_alpha   90.00
_cell.angle_beta   90.00
_cell.angle_gamma   90.00
#
_symmetry.space_group_name_H-M   'P 1'
#
loop_
_entity.id
_entity.type
_entity.pdbx_description
1 polymer ?
#
loop_
_entity_poly.entity_id
_entity_poly.type
_entity_poly.pdbx_seq_one_letter_code
_entity_poly.pdbx_strand_id
1 'polypeptide(L)'
;MEFSGTLQAFLNKYPHVKTHVNALYGQTRSCSRHAGGVVVAENLDQYMPLINSGGVRQTPWSEGQNVRHLEPMGFIKYDLLGLATLKMMEGSIEHILRRHYGIEEPSFADIKKFYDEKLHPDIINLDDKKVYKKVFHRGKWSGTFQFTETGAQKFCVRVKPDEIIGIAAITSIYRPGPLAAGVHEDYVDAKAAPHRVEYLNDDHREITEETYGFLIFQEQIALLAHKLGGLTLDEGNLLRKILTKKGTGKDD
;
A
#
# COMPACT_ATOMS: atom_id res chain seq x y z
N MET A 1 5.95 23.34 -2.61
CA MET A 1 6.11 24.44 -1.63
C MET A 1 4.78 24.93 -1.05
N GLU A 2 3.68 24.78 -1.74
CA GLU A 2 2.35 25.25 -1.32
C GLU A 2 1.78 24.53 -0.07
N PHE A 3 2.27 23.33 0.23
CA PHE A 3 1.72 22.48 1.30
C PHE A 3 2.37 22.66 2.67
N SER A 4 3.39 23.53 2.83
CA SER A 4 4.06 23.75 4.11
C SER A 4 3.87 25.18 4.62
N GLY A 5 2.89 25.37 5.50
CA GLY A 5 2.67 26.67 6.14
C GLY A 5 3.91 27.17 6.93
N THR A 6 4.67 26.27 7.54
CA THR A 6 5.92 26.59 8.20
C THR A 6 6.99 27.14 7.26
N LEU A 7 7.14 26.49 6.07
CA LEU A 7 8.08 26.97 5.06
C LEU A 7 7.65 28.32 4.48
N GLN A 8 6.35 28.49 4.23
CA GLN A 8 5.81 29.76 3.74
C GLN A 8 6.06 30.90 4.74
N ALA A 9 5.78 30.67 6.03
CA ALA A 9 6.06 31.66 7.07
C ALA A 9 7.56 32.02 7.16
N PHE A 10 8.43 31.02 7.02
CA PHE A 10 9.88 31.22 6.99
C PHE A 10 10.30 32.04 5.75
N LEU A 11 9.81 31.71 4.56
CA LEU A 11 10.14 32.41 3.32
C LEU A 11 9.58 33.85 3.29
N ASN A 12 8.45 34.11 3.93
CA ASN A 12 7.92 35.45 4.11
C ASN A 12 8.81 36.28 5.02
N LYS A 13 9.38 35.67 6.07
CA LYS A 13 10.32 36.36 6.97
C LYS A 13 11.70 36.57 6.32
N TYR A 14 12.13 35.66 5.44
CA TYR A 14 13.44 35.71 4.77
C TYR A 14 13.32 35.51 3.27
N PRO A 15 12.80 36.54 2.51
CA PRO A 15 12.50 36.39 1.09
C PRO A 15 13.69 36.02 0.20
N HIS A 16 14.91 36.49 0.57
CA HIS A 16 16.14 36.21 -0.17
C HIS A 16 16.49 34.70 -0.21
N VAL A 17 15.99 33.89 0.74
CA VAL A 17 16.24 32.46 0.78
C VAL A 17 15.43 31.70 -0.27
N LYS A 18 14.36 32.32 -0.83
CA LYS A 18 13.48 31.67 -1.81
C LYS A 18 14.22 31.18 -3.06
N THR A 19 15.19 31.95 -3.54
CA THR A 19 16.01 31.57 -4.70
C THR A 19 16.81 30.31 -4.43
N HIS A 20 17.40 30.17 -3.24
CA HIS A 20 18.16 29.00 -2.85
C HIS A 20 17.25 27.78 -2.65
N VAL A 21 16.08 27.96 -2.05
CA VAL A 21 15.08 26.88 -1.90
C VAL A 21 14.62 26.39 -3.27
N ASN A 22 14.38 27.28 -4.21
CA ASN A 22 13.99 26.91 -5.58
C ASN A 22 15.10 26.17 -6.31
N ALA A 23 16.37 26.57 -6.13
CA ALA A 23 17.51 25.90 -6.74
C ALA A 23 17.73 24.48 -6.18
N LEU A 24 17.40 24.26 -4.91
CA LEU A 24 17.51 22.95 -4.25
C LEU A 24 16.29 22.06 -4.51
N TYR A 25 15.16 22.64 -4.88
CA TYR A 25 13.94 21.90 -5.12
C TYR A 25 14.08 20.96 -6.32
N GLY A 26 13.72 19.70 -6.13
CA GLY A 26 13.85 18.66 -7.16
C GLY A 26 15.24 18.07 -7.32
N GLN A 27 16.24 18.55 -6.57
CA GLN A 27 17.58 17.96 -6.59
C GLN A 27 17.61 16.63 -5.82
N THR A 28 18.43 15.68 -6.33
CA THR A 28 18.65 14.41 -5.65
C THR A 28 19.40 14.66 -4.34
N ARG A 29 18.77 14.30 -3.22
CA ARG A 29 19.35 14.49 -1.89
C ARG A 29 20.25 13.32 -1.47
N SER A 30 19.79 12.11 -1.67
CA SER A 30 20.47 10.89 -1.21
C SER A 30 19.93 9.67 -1.96
N CYS A 31 20.73 8.62 -2.04
CA CYS A 31 20.26 7.30 -2.43
C CYS A 31 19.71 6.57 -1.20
N SER A 32 18.58 5.89 -1.36
CA SER A 32 18.02 4.99 -0.36
C SER A 32 17.91 3.59 -0.93
N ARG A 33 18.10 2.59 -0.08
CA ARG A 33 17.95 1.18 -0.47
C ARG A 33 16.47 0.82 -0.49
N HIS A 34 16.01 0.18 -1.58
CA HIS A 34 14.70 -0.46 -1.59
C HIS A 34 14.70 -1.65 -0.63
N ALA A 35 13.66 -1.75 0.20
CA ALA A 35 13.62 -2.73 1.30
C ALA A 35 13.56 -4.20 0.81
N GLY A 36 12.98 -4.45 -0.37
CA GLY A 36 12.75 -5.78 -0.91
C GLY A 36 13.19 -5.97 -2.37
N GLY A 37 13.73 -4.93 -3.02
CA GLY A 37 14.14 -5.01 -4.43
C GLY A 37 15.48 -5.71 -4.58
N VAL A 38 15.50 -6.79 -5.35
CA VAL A 38 16.71 -7.59 -5.64
C VAL A 38 16.84 -7.76 -7.14
N VAL A 39 18.06 -7.53 -7.67
CA VAL A 39 18.44 -7.85 -9.05
C VAL A 39 19.37 -9.05 -9.03
N VAL A 40 19.07 -10.06 -9.85
CA VAL A 40 19.88 -11.28 -9.96
C VAL A 40 20.34 -11.43 -11.40
N ALA A 41 21.66 -11.40 -11.61
CA ALA A 41 22.30 -11.74 -12.86
C ALA A 41 23.77 -12.07 -12.62
N GLU A 42 24.40 -12.74 -13.58
CA GLU A 42 25.84 -12.99 -13.56
C GLU A 42 26.61 -11.69 -13.87
N ASN A 43 27.75 -11.49 -13.22
CA ASN A 43 28.68 -10.39 -13.50
C ASN A 43 28.03 -9.00 -13.57
N LEU A 44 27.14 -8.68 -12.60
CA LEU A 44 26.39 -7.41 -12.57
C LEU A 44 27.27 -6.16 -12.69
N ASP A 45 28.52 -6.21 -12.20
CA ASP A 45 29.47 -5.12 -12.25
C ASP A 45 30.01 -4.80 -13.67
N GLN A 46 29.80 -5.69 -14.62
CA GLN A 46 30.12 -5.43 -16.03
C GLN A 46 29.01 -4.65 -16.76
N TYR A 47 27.81 -4.67 -16.21
CA TYR A 47 26.61 -4.12 -16.87
C TYR A 47 26.01 -2.91 -16.18
N MET A 48 26.24 -2.74 -14.87
CA MET A 48 25.69 -1.63 -14.11
C MET A 48 26.64 -1.14 -13.02
N PRO A 49 26.57 0.15 -12.66
CA PRO A 49 27.33 0.67 -11.55
C PRO A 49 26.89 0.02 -10.23
N LEU A 50 27.86 -0.37 -9.43
CA LEU A 50 27.64 -0.94 -8.09
C LEU A 50 28.32 -0.08 -7.04
N ILE A 51 27.61 0.19 -5.95
CA ILE A 51 28.11 0.92 -4.79
C ILE A 51 27.95 0.08 -3.53
N ASN A 52 28.82 0.28 -2.57
CA ASN A 52 28.66 -0.28 -1.23
C ASN A 52 28.07 0.80 -0.31
N SER A 53 26.87 0.54 0.22
CA SER A 53 26.22 1.44 1.16
C SER A 53 25.61 0.64 2.30
N GLY A 54 25.97 1.01 3.54
CA GLY A 54 25.53 0.29 4.73
C GLY A 54 25.94 -1.18 4.78
N GLY A 55 27.13 -1.50 4.25
CA GLY A 55 27.65 -2.88 4.22
C GLY A 55 26.98 -3.80 3.16
N VAL A 56 26.16 -3.24 2.29
CA VAL A 56 25.45 -3.99 1.25
C VAL A 56 25.83 -3.47 -0.12
N ARG A 57 26.13 -4.39 -1.05
CA ARG A 57 26.36 -4.09 -2.46
C ARG A 57 25.02 -3.81 -3.15
N GLN A 58 24.88 -2.66 -3.80
CA GLN A 58 23.65 -2.22 -4.44
C GLN A 58 23.94 -1.39 -5.69
N THR A 59 22.97 -1.30 -6.59
CA THR A 59 23.04 -0.39 -7.72
C THR A 59 22.36 0.94 -7.42
N PRO A 60 22.89 2.10 -7.85
CA PRO A 60 22.18 3.37 -7.81
C PRO A 60 21.06 3.46 -8.86
N TRP A 61 20.99 2.51 -9.79
CA TRP A 61 19.91 2.47 -10.77
C TRP A 61 18.57 2.18 -10.10
N SER A 62 17.57 2.94 -10.48
CA SER A 62 16.22 2.83 -9.95
C SER A 62 15.31 2.05 -10.88
N GLU A 63 14.32 1.37 -10.30
CA GLU A 63 13.18 0.81 -11.01
C GLU A 63 11.92 1.21 -10.24
N GLY A 64 11.43 2.41 -10.54
CA GLY A 64 10.27 3.01 -9.89
C GLY A 64 9.21 3.47 -10.90
N GLN A 65 8.22 4.16 -10.42
CA GLN A 65 7.14 4.65 -11.28
C GLN A 65 7.58 5.70 -12.30
N ASN A 66 8.50 6.59 -11.89
CA ASN A 66 8.90 7.75 -12.70
C ASN A 66 10.27 7.60 -13.36
N VAL A 67 11.11 6.70 -12.85
CA VAL A 67 12.46 6.47 -13.35
C VAL A 67 12.70 4.98 -13.42
N ARG A 68 12.95 4.48 -14.62
CA ARG A 68 13.23 3.08 -14.90
C ARG A 68 14.59 2.96 -15.60
N HIS A 69 15.53 2.30 -14.94
CA HIS A 69 16.84 2.03 -15.51
C HIS A 69 17.05 0.54 -15.80
N LEU A 70 16.45 -0.33 -14.99
CA LEU A 70 16.70 -1.77 -15.04
C LEU A 70 15.93 -2.45 -16.17
N GLU A 71 14.63 -2.22 -16.25
CA GLU A 71 13.76 -2.83 -17.28
C GLU A 71 14.24 -2.52 -18.72
N PRO A 72 14.59 -1.26 -19.09
CA PRO A 72 15.09 -0.93 -20.43
C PRO A 72 16.42 -1.62 -20.77
N MET A 73 17.20 -1.99 -19.77
CA MET A 73 18.47 -2.71 -19.93
C MET A 73 18.30 -4.24 -19.87
N GLY A 74 17.08 -4.73 -19.80
CA GLY A 74 16.75 -6.16 -19.75
C GLY A 74 16.91 -6.83 -18.40
N PHE A 75 17.06 -6.06 -17.31
CA PHE A 75 17.15 -6.62 -15.96
C PHE A 75 15.78 -6.73 -15.32
N ILE A 76 15.57 -7.82 -14.58
CA ILE A 76 14.37 -8.04 -13.79
C ILE A 76 14.67 -7.70 -12.33
N LYS A 77 13.84 -6.84 -11.75
CA LYS A 77 13.83 -6.56 -10.31
C LYS A 77 12.83 -7.50 -9.64
N TYR A 78 13.30 -8.34 -8.74
CA TYR A 78 12.45 -9.15 -7.88
C TYR A 78 12.13 -8.35 -6.62
N ASP A 79 10.86 -8.29 -6.25
CA ASP A 79 10.42 -7.66 -5.01
C ASP A 79 10.11 -8.74 -3.96
N LEU A 80 11.08 -8.94 -3.04
CA LEU A 80 11.01 -9.93 -1.96
C LEU A 80 10.92 -9.18 -0.63
N LEU A 81 9.72 -8.84 -0.22
CA LEU A 81 9.50 -8.06 0.99
C LEU A 81 8.89 -8.92 2.08
N GLY A 82 9.69 -9.25 3.09
CA GLY A 82 9.24 -9.96 4.29
C GLY A 82 8.37 -9.08 5.18
N LEU A 83 7.40 -9.70 5.86
CA LEU A 83 6.51 -9.04 6.81
C LEU A 83 6.86 -9.46 8.25
N ALA A 84 7.15 -8.49 9.11
CA ALA A 84 7.44 -8.74 10.52
C ALA A 84 6.27 -9.44 11.23
N THR A 85 5.03 -9.13 10.86
CA THR A 85 3.84 -9.80 11.41
C THR A 85 3.81 -11.29 11.06
N LEU A 86 4.18 -11.67 9.83
CA LEU A 86 4.26 -13.09 9.45
C LEU A 86 5.38 -13.81 10.22
N LYS A 87 6.51 -13.14 10.48
CA LYS A 87 7.57 -13.70 11.33
C LYS A 87 7.11 -13.92 12.78
N MET A 88 6.28 -13.02 13.33
CA MET A 88 5.67 -13.23 14.64
C MET A 88 4.69 -14.41 14.64
N MET A 89 3.90 -14.57 13.58
CA MET A 89 2.99 -15.71 13.42
C MET A 89 3.78 -17.02 13.33
N GLU A 90 4.83 -17.08 12.52
CA GLU A 90 5.72 -18.23 12.40
C GLU A 90 6.28 -18.63 13.77
N GLY A 91 6.88 -17.71 14.52
CA GLY A 91 7.40 -17.99 15.86
C GLY A 91 6.31 -18.43 16.86
N SER A 92 5.11 -17.87 16.74
CA SER A 92 3.99 -18.30 17.59
C SER A 92 3.55 -19.74 17.28
N ILE A 93 3.49 -20.12 16.01
CA ILE A 93 3.19 -21.50 15.59
C ILE A 93 4.28 -22.44 16.07
N GLU A 94 5.55 -22.06 15.93
CA GLU A 94 6.69 -22.85 16.42
C GLU A 94 6.55 -23.16 17.92
N HIS A 95 6.23 -22.14 18.74
CA HIS A 95 5.99 -22.34 20.17
C HIS A 95 4.78 -23.23 20.46
N ILE A 96 3.70 -23.13 19.69
CA ILE A 96 2.53 -24.00 19.81
C ILE A 96 2.89 -25.45 19.50
N LEU A 97 3.61 -25.69 18.41
CA LEU A 97 4.04 -27.02 17.98
C LEU A 97 4.93 -27.68 19.02
N ARG A 98 5.89 -26.95 19.59
CA ARG A 98 6.74 -27.43 20.69
C ARG A 98 5.91 -27.78 21.93
N ARG A 99 5.06 -26.88 22.36
CA ARG A 99 4.37 -27.00 23.66
C ARG A 99 3.20 -27.97 23.65
N HIS A 100 2.45 -28.02 22.55
CA HIS A 100 1.18 -28.74 22.50
C HIS A 100 1.18 -29.96 21.58
N TYR A 101 2.14 -30.05 20.66
CA TYR A 101 2.26 -31.16 19.72
C TYR A 101 3.50 -32.03 19.95
N GLY A 102 4.39 -31.63 20.87
CA GLY A 102 5.59 -32.38 21.24
C GLY A 102 6.68 -32.42 20.15
N ILE A 103 6.65 -31.47 19.22
CA ILE A 103 7.67 -31.33 18.17
C ILE A 103 8.75 -30.38 18.68
N GLU A 104 9.88 -30.93 19.15
CA GLU A 104 10.93 -30.12 19.77
C GLU A 104 11.57 -29.12 18.79
N GLU A 105 11.82 -29.53 17.56
CA GLU A 105 12.40 -28.70 16.49
C GLU A 105 11.46 -28.69 15.27
N PRO A 106 10.40 -27.86 15.27
CA PRO A 106 9.50 -27.75 14.14
C PRO A 106 10.22 -27.27 12.88
N SER A 107 10.10 -28.02 11.80
CA SER A 107 10.59 -27.59 10.49
C SER A 107 9.65 -26.54 9.88
N PHE A 108 10.11 -25.84 8.84
CA PHE A 108 9.24 -24.94 8.06
C PHE A 108 8.02 -25.66 7.49
N ALA A 109 8.17 -26.94 7.10
CA ALA A 109 7.06 -27.75 6.60
C ALA A 109 5.98 -27.98 7.68
N ASP A 110 6.39 -28.22 8.94
CA ASP A 110 5.47 -28.39 10.06
C ASP A 110 4.72 -27.09 10.37
N ILE A 111 5.44 -25.98 10.37
CA ILE A 111 4.87 -24.63 10.58
C ILE A 111 3.88 -24.30 9.46
N LYS A 112 4.27 -24.53 8.20
CA LYS A 112 3.41 -24.29 7.04
C LYS A 112 2.16 -25.15 7.09
N LYS A 113 2.29 -26.44 7.41
CA LYS A 113 1.15 -27.35 7.56
C LYS A 113 0.17 -26.86 8.62
N PHE A 114 0.67 -26.45 9.80
CA PHE A 114 -0.18 -25.89 10.85
C PHE A 114 -0.91 -24.62 10.37
N TYR A 115 -0.20 -23.72 9.67
CA TYR A 115 -0.79 -22.50 9.11
C TYR A 115 -1.91 -22.84 8.11
N ASP A 116 -1.62 -23.71 7.14
CA ASP A 116 -2.57 -24.12 6.11
C ASP A 116 -3.84 -24.77 6.70
N GLU A 117 -3.69 -25.58 7.76
CA GLU A 117 -4.81 -26.27 8.40
C GLU A 117 -5.63 -25.43 9.37
N LYS A 118 -5.05 -24.37 9.96
CA LYS A 118 -5.66 -23.64 11.08
C LYS A 118 -5.85 -22.14 10.86
N LEU A 119 -5.00 -21.51 10.05
CA LEU A 119 -4.92 -20.06 9.95
C LEU A 119 -5.03 -19.55 8.50
N HIS A 120 -5.07 -20.45 7.51
CA HIS A 120 -5.24 -20.04 6.12
C HIS A 120 -6.53 -19.24 5.93
N PRO A 121 -6.55 -18.17 5.09
CA PRO A 121 -7.74 -17.37 4.84
C PRO A 121 -8.98 -18.16 4.43
N ASP A 122 -8.81 -19.29 3.74
CA ASP A 122 -9.93 -20.18 3.35
C ASP A 122 -10.49 -21.02 4.51
N ILE A 123 -9.79 -21.06 5.65
CA ILE A 123 -10.17 -21.84 6.84
C ILE A 123 -10.74 -20.95 7.93
N ILE A 124 -10.13 -19.78 8.15
CA ILE A 124 -10.59 -18.86 9.20
C ILE A 124 -11.85 -18.10 8.76
N ASN A 125 -12.70 -17.80 9.73
CA ASN A 125 -13.86 -16.95 9.47
C ASN A 125 -13.45 -15.47 9.43
N LEU A 126 -13.29 -14.92 8.22
CA LEU A 126 -12.97 -13.50 8.00
C LEU A 126 -14.12 -12.57 8.40
N ASP A 127 -15.34 -13.08 8.59
CA ASP A 127 -16.52 -12.32 9.00
C ASP A 127 -16.83 -12.39 10.50
N ASP A 128 -15.89 -12.88 11.33
CA ASP A 128 -16.09 -12.89 12.77
C ASP A 128 -16.23 -11.47 13.34
N LYS A 129 -17.47 -11.07 13.56
CA LYS A 129 -17.83 -9.74 14.09
C LYS A 129 -17.19 -9.44 15.46
N LYS A 130 -16.74 -10.46 16.21
CA LYS A 130 -16.00 -10.25 17.48
C LYS A 130 -14.64 -9.64 17.24
N VAL A 131 -13.95 -10.04 16.16
CA VAL A 131 -12.65 -9.47 15.78
C VAL A 131 -12.81 -7.99 15.48
N TYR A 132 -13.75 -7.61 14.62
CA TYR A 132 -14.00 -6.21 14.28
C TYR A 132 -14.33 -5.38 15.52
N LYS A 133 -15.29 -5.82 16.33
CA LYS A 133 -15.72 -5.09 17.53
C LYS A 133 -14.67 -5.02 18.64
N LYS A 134 -13.88 -6.09 18.85
CA LYS A 134 -12.93 -6.16 19.97
C LYS A 134 -11.54 -5.66 19.62
N VAL A 135 -11.13 -5.70 18.36
CA VAL A 135 -9.82 -5.26 17.89
C VAL A 135 -9.93 -3.90 17.22
N PHE A 136 -10.54 -3.83 16.04
CA PHE A 136 -10.54 -2.64 15.20
C PHE A 136 -11.34 -1.46 15.79
N HIS A 137 -12.56 -1.70 16.26
CA HIS A 137 -13.37 -0.64 16.87
C HIS A 137 -12.82 -0.14 18.21
N ARG A 138 -12.02 -0.95 18.92
CA ARG A 138 -11.42 -0.60 20.21
C ARG A 138 -9.98 -0.14 20.12
N GLY A 139 -9.42 -0.06 18.93
CA GLY A 139 -8.07 0.41 18.74
C GLY A 139 -6.98 -0.49 19.32
N LYS A 140 -7.15 -1.82 19.23
CA LYS A 140 -6.15 -2.79 19.70
C LYS A 140 -5.24 -3.20 18.56
N TRP A 141 -4.16 -2.44 18.34
CA TRP A 141 -3.32 -2.49 17.16
C TRP A 141 -2.10 -3.42 17.25
N SER A 142 -1.80 -3.96 18.43
CA SER A 142 -0.63 -4.84 18.62
C SER A 142 -0.65 -6.02 17.65
N GLY A 143 0.38 -6.14 16.80
CA GLY A 143 0.49 -7.19 15.79
C GLY A 143 -0.38 -7.00 14.55
N THR A 144 -1.16 -5.90 14.46
CA THR A 144 -1.99 -5.64 13.28
C THR A 144 -1.17 -4.96 12.19
N PHE A 145 -1.03 -5.64 11.05
CA PHE A 145 -0.26 -5.13 9.91
C PHE A 145 -0.84 -3.81 9.37
N GLN A 146 0.03 -2.87 9.03
CA GLN A 146 -0.28 -1.52 8.49
C GLN A 146 -1.05 -0.55 9.42
N PHE A 147 -1.33 -0.93 10.66
CA PHE A 147 -1.95 -0.05 11.65
C PHE A 147 -0.96 0.48 12.69
N THR A 148 0.25 0.85 12.26
CA THR A 148 1.27 1.47 13.11
C THR A 148 1.13 2.99 13.20
N GLU A 149 0.58 3.63 12.17
CA GLU A 149 0.37 5.08 12.08
C GLU A 149 -0.86 5.52 12.89
N THR A 150 -0.68 6.48 13.79
CA THR A 150 -1.78 6.99 14.65
C THR A 150 -2.96 7.53 13.83
N GLY A 151 -2.70 8.13 12.68
CA GLY A 151 -3.75 8.64 11.80
C GLY A 151 -4.60 7.50 11.20
N ALA A 152 -3.97 6.44 10.69
CA ALA A 152 -4.66 5.25 10.19
C ALA A 152 -5.51 4.58 11.27
N GLN A 153 -4.97 4.51 12.50
CA GLN A 153 -5.68 4.00 13.67
C GLN A 153 -6.94 4.80 13.99
N LYS A 154 -6.82 6.13 14.06
CA LYS A 154 -7.98 7.02 14.31
C LYS A 154 -9.02 6.91 13.21
N PHE A 155 -8.60 6.86 11.97
CA PHE A 155 -9.49 6.69 10.83
C PHE A 155 -10.25 5.35 10.91
N CYS A 156 -9.57 4.24 11.19
CA CYS A 156 -10.20 2.94 11.37
C CYS A 156 -11.25 2.92 12.49
N VAL A 157 -10.96 3.53 13.64
CA VAL A 157 -11.91 3.64 14.76
C VAL A 157 -13.16 4.44 14.38
N ARG A 158 -13.02 5.44 13.51
CA ARG A 158 -14.15 6.24 13.00
C ARG A 158 -14.98 5.46 11.98
N VAL A 159 -14.34 4.79 11.03
CA VAL A 159 -15.00 3.98 9.99
C VAL A 159 -15.72 2.78 10.60
N LYS A 160 -15.19 2.19 11.67
CA LYS A 160 -15.73 0.97 12.31
C LYS A 160 -15.98 -0.14 11.31
N PRO A 161 -14.94 -0.68 10.65
CA PRO A 161 -15.09 -1.74 9.68
C PRO A 161 -15.75 -2.95 10.34
N ASP A 162 -16.57 -3.67 9.60
CA ASP A 162 -17.30 -4.87 10.03
C ASP A 162 -17.10 -6.08 9.10
N GLU A 163 -16.25 -5.91 8.10
CA GLU A 163 -15.87 -6.90 7.10
C GLU A 163 -14.46 -6.63 6.57
N ILE A 164 -13.87 -7.61 5.88
CA ILE A 164 -12.49 -7.53 5.39
C ILE A 164 -12.31 -6.45 4.31
N ILE A 165 -13.31 -6.26 3.46
CA ILE A 165 -13.31 -5.20 2.44
C ILE A 165 -13.19 -3.82 3.09
N GLY A 166 -13.89 -3.59 4.21
CA GLY A 166 -13.76 -2.35 4.97
C GLY A 166 -12.34 -2.11 5.49
N ILE A 167 -11.61 -3.14 5.91
CA ILE A 167 -10.19 -3.04 6.29
C ILE A 167 -9.33 -2.71 5.07
N ALA A 168 -9.54 -3.39 3.94
CA ALA A 168 -8.83 -3.12 2.69
C ALA A 168 -9.07 -1.68 2.19
N ALA A 169 -10.31 -1.20 2.26
CA ALA A 169 -10.65 0.18 1.92
C ALA A 169 -9.92 1.19 2.82
N ILE A 170 -9.93 0.99 4.14
CA ILE A 170 -9.23 1.86 5.10
C ILE A 170 -7.74 1.98 4.75
N THR A 171 -7.06 0.86 4.50
CA THR A 171 -5.63 0.85 4.17
C THR A 171 -5.34 1.48 2.81
N SER A 172 -6.29 1.43 1.88
CA SER A 172 -6.19 2.03 0.55
C SER A 172 -6.45 3.52 0.56
N ILE A 173 -7.43 3.99 1.36
CA ILE A 173 -7.76 5.41 1.52
C ILE A 173 -6.68 6.13 2.33
N TYR A 174 -6.10 5.47 3.34
CA TYR A 174 -5.07 6.09 4.18
C TYR A 174 -3.70 6.12 3.48
N ARG A 175 -3.67 6.78 2.32
CA ARG A 175 -2.47 7.06 1.51
C ARG A 175 -2.43 8.55 1.16
N PRO A 176 -1.24 9.13 0.91
CA PRO A 176 -1.10 10.58 0.72
C PRO A 176 -2.04 11.20 -0.33
N GLY A 177 -2.28 10.51 -1.45
CA GLY A 177 -3.18 10.99 -2.51
C GLY A 177 -4.64 11.11 -2.06
N PRO A 178 -5.31 10.00 -1.69
CA PRO A 178 -6.70 10.04 -1.22
C PRO A 178 -6.91 10.91 0.03
N LEU A 179 -5.92 10.94 0.95
CA LEU A 179 -5.97 11.82 2.12
C LEU A 179 -5.98 13.30 1.72
N ALA A 180 -5.13 13.70 0.78
CA ALA A 180 -5.08 15.08 0.29
C ALA A 180 -6.38 15.50 -0.42
N ALA A 181 -7.07 14.55 -1.04
CA ALA A 181 -8.37 14.75 -1.69
C ALA A 181 -9.58 14.74 -0.73
N GLY A 182 -9.38 14.47 0.57
CA GLY A 182 -10.46 14.44 1.57
C GLY A 182 -11.33 13.17 1.57
N VAL A 183 -11.05 12.18 0.70
CA VAL A 183 -11.85 10.95 0.52
C VAL A 183 -12.12 10.22 1.83
N HIS A 184 -11.20 10.31 2.80
CA HIS A 184 -11.34 9.65 4.10
C HIS A 184 -12.51 10.19 4.94
N GLU A 185 -12.84 11.48 4.82
CA GLU A 185 -13.99 12.07 5.51
C GLU A 185 -15.29 11.64 4.84
N ASP A 186 -15.35 11.80 3.52
CA ASP A 186 -16.52 11.43 2.71
C ASP A 186 -16.88 9.94 2.84
N TYR A 187 -15.86 9.09 2.93
CA TYR A 187 -16.06 7.64 3.14
C TYR A 187 -16.69 7.31 4.49
N VAL A 188 -16.30 8.01 5.56
CA VAL A 188 -16.92 7.83 6.89
C VAL A 188 -18.42 8.19 6.83
N ASP A 189 -18.74 9.31 6.19
CA ASP A 189 -20.11 9.79 6.08
C ASP A 189 -20.95 8.87 5.20
N ALA A 190 -20.42 8.41 4.07
CA ALA A 190 -21.11 7.48 3.18
C ALA A 190 -21.38 6.12 3.87
N LYS A 191 -20.40 5.58 4.60
CA LYS A 191 -20.59 4.36 5.38
C LYS A 191 -21.64 4.53 6.49
N ALA A 192 -21.69 5.68 7.13
CA ALA A 192 -22.68 5.96 8.17
C ALA A 192 -24.11 6.09 7.62
N ALA A 193 -24.26 6.48 6.35
CA ALA A 193 -25.54 6.67 5.70
C ALA A 193 -25.57 6.09 4.27
N PRO A 194 -25.42 4.76 4.09
CA PRO A 194 -25.28 4.15 2.77
C PRO A 194 -26.49 4.38 1.86
N HIS A 195 -27.67 4.60 2.44
CA HIS A 195 -28.91 4.93 1.69
C HIS A 195 -28.90 6.31 1.03
N ARG A 196 -27.91 7.16 1.34
CA ARG A 196 -27.73 8.49 0.74
C ARG A 196 -26.69 8.50 -0.37
N VAL A 197 -26.02 7.38 -0.58
CA VAL A 197 -25.01 7.26 -1.65
C VAL A 197 -25.71 7.30 -3.00
N GLU A 198 -25.33 8.25 -3.84
CA GLU A 198 -25.81 8.37 -5.20
C GLU A 198 -24.86 7.65 -6.16
N TYR A 199 -25.42 6.86 -7.06
CA TYR A 199 -24.69 6.14 -8.09
C TYR A 199 -25.02 6.72 -9.46
N LEU A 200 -24.05 6.81 -10.34
CA LEU A 200 -24.24 7.35 -11.70
C LEU A 200 -25.23 6.50 -12.53
N ASN A 201 -25.14 5.18 -12.37
CA ASN A 201 -25.99 4.18 -13.01
C ASN A 201 -25.80 2.82 -12.33
N ASP A 202 -26.47 1.78 -12.80
CA ASP A 202 -26.44 0.43 -12.22
C ASP A 202 -25.03 -0.21 -12.32
N ASP A 203 -24.29 0.00 -13.41
CA ASP A 203 -22.92 -0.52 -13.56
C ASP A 203 -21.96 0.13 -12.57
N HIS A 204 -22.07 1.44 -12.36
CA HIS A 204 -21.30 2.14 -11.35
C HIS A 204 -21.63 1.61 -9.95
N ARG A 205 -22.91 1.38 -9.67
CA ARG A 205 -23.35 0.78 -8.41
C ARG A 205 -22.76 -0.60 -8.20
N GLU A 206 -22.90 -1.50 -9.16
CA GLU A 206 -22.39 -2.88 -9.08
C GLU A 206 -20.90 -2.94 -8.76
N ILE A 207 -20.11 -2.01 -9.32
CA ILE A 207 -18.66 -1.97 -9.15
C ILE A 207 -18.24 -1.30 -7.83
N THR A 208 -19.01 -0.33 -7.33
CA THR A 208 -18.59 0.53 -6.22
C THR A 208 -19.48 0.44 -4.98
N GLU A 209 -20.51 -0.40 -4.95
CA GLU A 209 -21.41 -0.54 -3.81
C GLU A 209 -20.67 -0.97 -2.54
N GLU A 210 -19.72 -1.89 -2.64
CA GLU A 210 -18.87 -2.33 -1.53
C GLU A 210 -17.97 -1.22 -0.96
N THR A 211 -17.74 -0.17 -1.74
CA THR A 211 -16.92 0.99 -1.38
C THR A 211 -17.74 2.29 -1.29
N TYR A 212 -19.05 2.17 -1.14
CA TYR A 212 -20.00 3.29 -0.99
C TYR A 212 -19.92 4.34 -2.10
N GLY A 213 -19.73 3.91 -3.35
CA GLY A 213 -19.65 4.80 -4.52
C GLY A 213 -18.25 5.36 -4.81
N PHE A 214 -17.24 5.06 -3.98
CA PHE A 214 -15.88 5.55 -4.18
C PHE A 214 -15.04 4.56 -5.00
N LEU A 215 -14.20 5.10 -5.89
CA LEU A 215 -13.16 4.34 -6.59
C LEU A 215 -11.93 4.21 -5.68
N ILE A 216 -11.89 3.17 -4.89
CA ILE A 216 -10.82 2.91 -3.92
C ILE A 216 -9.81 1.91 -4.47
N PHE A 217 -10.31 0.84 -5.10
CA PHE A 217 -9.47 -0.23 -5.62
C PHE A 217 -9.13 0.00 -7.09
N GLN A 218 -7.91 -0.37 -7.45
CA GLN A 218 -7.43 -0.19 -8.84
C GLN A 218 -8.27 -0.95 -9.85
N GLU A 219 -8.77 -2.11 -9.46
CA GLU A 219 -9.64 -2.99 -10.26
C GLU A 219 -10.96 -2.30 -10.63
N GLN A 220 -11.51 -1.48 -9.75
CA GLN A 220 -12.75 -0.74 -10.00
C GLN A 220 -12.59 0.24 -11.18
N ILE A 221 -11.41 0.85 -11.34
CA ILE A 221 -11.11 1.75 -12.47
C ILE A 221 -11.16 0.96 -13.79
N ALA A 222 -10.49 -0.19 -13.83
CA ALA A 222 -10.46 -1.03 -15.02
C ALA A 222 -11.85 -1.59 -15.39
N LEU A 223 -12.63 -1.99 -14.37
CA LEU A 223 -14.00 -2.47 -14.54
C LEU A 223 -14.96 -1.39 -15.03
N LEU A 224 -14.85 -0.17 -14.51
CA LEU A 224 -15.65 0.96 -15.01
C LEU A 224 -15.28 1.30 -16.46
N ALA A 225 -13.99 1.34 -16.79
CA ALA A 225 -13.55 1.57 -18.16
C ALA A 225 -14.08 0.50 -19.11
N HIS A 226 -14.14 -0.74 -18.65
CA HIS A 226 -14.72 -1.83 -19.44
C HIS A 226 -16.24 -1.70 -19.58
N LYS A 227 -16.98 -1.59 -18.48
CA LYS A 227 -18.45 -1.61 -18.49
C LYS A 227 -19.07 -0.34 -19.07
N LEU A 228 -18.57 0.84 -18.67
CA LEU A 228 -19.10 2.12 -19.14
C LEU A 228 -18.42 2.66 -20.38
N GLY A 229 -17.10 2.42 -20.51
CA GLY A 229 -16.30 2.91 -21.65
C GLY A 229 -16.27 1.97 -22.85
N GLY A 230 -16.75 0.74 -22.71
CA GLY A 230 -16.68 -0.28 -23.77
C GLY A 230 -15.25 -0.75 -24.08
N LEU A 231 -14.28 -0.43 -23.25
CA LEU A 231 -12.89 -0.86 -23.40
C LEU A 231 -12.74 -2.35 -23.07
N THR A 232 -11.75 -3.01 -23.67
CA THR A 232 -11.32 -4.32 -23.18
C THR A 232 -10.71 -4.20 -21.77
N LEU A 233 -10.62 -5.31 -21.02
CA LEU A 233 -9.99 -5.29 -19.70
C LEU A 233 -8.52 -4.87 -19.75
N ASP A 234 -7.80 -5.21 -20.82
CA ASP A 234 -6.40 -4.80 -21.03
C ASP A 234 -6.28 -3.28 -21.25
N GLU A 235 -7.16 -2.71 -22.08
CA GLU A 235 -7.23 -1.25 -22.27
C GLU A 235 -7.66 -0.53 -20.98
N GLY A 236 -8.61 -1.08 -20.23
CA GLY A 236 -8.98 -0.59 -18.91
C GLY A 236 -7.81 -0.60 -17.93
N ASN A 237 -6.99 -1.65 -17.94
CA ASN A 237 -5.76 -1.72 -17.14
C ASN A 237 -4.71 -0.70 -17.61
N LEU A 238 -4.60 -0.43 -18.90
CA LEU A 238 -3.72 0.61 -19.41
C LEU A 238 -4.18 1.99 -18.95
N LEU A 239 -5.47 2.29 -19.08
CA LEU A 239 -6.08 3.53 -18.57
C LEU A 239 -5.81 3.71 -17.07
N ARG A 240 -6.03 2.65 -16.27
CA ARG A 240 -5.70 2.66 -14.85
C ARG A 240 -4.25 3.03 -14.58
N LYS A 241 -3.30 2.44 -15.33
CA LYS A 241 -1.86 2.77 -15.21
C LYS A 241 -1.57 4.23 -15.51
N ILE A 242 -2.24 4.81 -16.50
CA ILE A 242 -2.10 6.22 -16.88
C ILE A 242 -2.65 7.12 -15.75
N LEU A 243 -3.86 6.86 -15.26
CA LEU A 243 -4.50 7.66 -14.22
C LEU A 243 -3.78 7.59 -12.86
N THR A 244 -3.16 6.46 -12.55
CA THR A 244 -2.45 6.28 -11.28
C THR A 244 -0.98 6.71 -11.33
N LYS A 245 -0.47 7.10 -12.49
CA LYS A 245 0.92 7.55 -12.67
C LYS A 245 1.11 8.91 -12.02
N LYS A 246 1.87 8.96 -10.93
CA LYS A 246 2.16 10.22 -10.24
C LYS A 246 3.10 11.09 -11.09
N GLY A 247 2.71 12.35 -11.33
CA GLY A 247 3.66 13.42 -11.64
C GLY A 247 4.10 13.55 -13.08
N THR A 248 3.31 13.11 -14.04
CA THR A 248 3.46 13.60 -15.42
C THR A 248 2.57 14.82 -15.63
N GLY A 249 2.91 15.93 -14.97
CA GLY A 249 2.44 17.25 -15.35
C GLY A 249 3.23 17.75 -16.57
N LYS A 250 3.34 16.90 -17.59
CA LYS A 250 3.73 17.27 -18.96
C LYS A 250 2.70 16.61 -19.85
N ASP A 251 1.95 17.50 -20.47
CA ASP A 251 1.13 17.21 -21.62
C ASP A 251 1.99 16.43 -22.63
N ASP A 252 1.64 15.18 -22.87
CA ASP A 252 1.99 14.42 -24.06
C ASP A 252 0.69 14.14 -24.83
#